data_367c068d4021e3babd415d92bb94d7f1
#
_entry.id   367c068d4021e3babd415d92bb94d7f1
#
_cell.length_a   1.000
_cell.length_b   1.000
_cell.length_c   1.000
_cell.angle_alpha   90.00
_cell.angle_beta   90.00
_cell.angle_gamma   90.00
#
_symmetry.space_group_name_H-M   'P 1'
#
loop_
_entity.id
_entity.type
_entity.pdbx_description
1 polymer ?
#
loop_
_entity_poly.entity_id
_entity_poly.type
_entity_poly.pdbx_seq_one_letter_code
_entity_poly.pdbx_strand_id
1 'polypeptide(L)'
;MAMITQAFRFAYEPFVFGKSKDKDNKRIYAQAMKFFIIFTLLAFLAVMFYLDILRYIIAEDYWEGLKVVPIVMIAEMFMGIYFNLSFWYKLTDETKWGAYFSLTACTIVILMNAFLIPVYGYMACAWAGFTGYAVAMLLSYFVGQKKYPIAYDLKSIGGYVLLALMIYVAGEWIPVDNMLLRLLL
;
A
#
# COMPACT_ATOMS: atom_id res chain seq x y z
N MET A 1 5.75 -0.10 -7.50
CA MET A 1 5.23 0.23 -6.16
C MET A 1 6.25 -0.05 -5.06
N ALA A 2 6.78 -1.26 -4.93
CA ALA A 2 7.75 -1.62 -3.89
C ALA A 2 8.94 -0.65 -3.79
N MET A 3 9.55 -0.26 -4.91
CA MET A 3 10.67 0.72 -4.93
C MET A 3 10.26 2.08 -4.37
N ILE A 4 9.07 2.55 -4.69
CA ILE A 4 8.52 3.82 -4.16
C ILE A 4 8.35 3.74 -2.64
N THR A 5 7.76 2.65 -2.16
CA THR A 5 7.57 2.40 -0.73
C THR A 5 8.90 2.33 0.01
N GLN A 6 9.91 1.67 -0.55
CA GLN A 6 11.25 1.57 0.05
C GLN A 6 11.98 2.92 0.03
N ALA A 7 11.96 3.65 -1.09
CA ALA A 7 12.58 4.97 -1.18
C ALA A 7 11.96 5.95 -0.17
N PHE A 8 10.64 5.95 -0.05
CA PHE A 8 9.96 6.75 0.96
C PHE A 8 10.38 6.35 2.37
N ARG A 9 10.43 5.06 2.68
CA ARG A 9 10.85 4.55 3.99
C ARG A 9 12.25 5.02 4.34
N PHE A 10 13.23 4.89 3.44
CA PHE A 10 14.61 5.31 3.70
C PHE A 10 14.74 6.82 3.93
N ALA A 11 13.97 7.62 3.22
CA ALA A 11 13.97 9.07 3.43
C ALA A 11 13.22 9.49 4.70
N TYR A 12 12.13 8.79 5.01
CA TYR A 12 11.23 9.16 6.09
C TYR A 12 11.71 8.67 7.46
N GLU A 13 12.38 7.52 7.56
CA GLU A 13 12.84 6.93 8.82
C GLU A 13 13.77 7.87 9.61
N PRO A 14 14.86 8.43 9.05
CA PRO A 14 15.70 9.38 9.77
C PRO A 14 14.98 10.68 10.14
N PHE A 15 14.04 11.13 9.29
CA PHE A 15 13.22 12.31 9.58
C PHE A 15 12.34 12.11 10.81
N VAL A 16 11.68 10.95 10.94
CA VAL A 16 10.84 10.61 12.11
C VAL A 16 11.65 10.61 13.40
N PHE A 17 12.81 9.96 13.39
CA PHE A 17 13.67 9.91 14.56
C PHE A 17 14.23 11.30 14.93
N GLY A 18 14.60 12.11 13.94
CA GLY A 18 15.03 13.48 14.17
C GLY A 18 13.96 14.38 14.80
N LYS A 19 12.68 14.14 14.47
CA LYS A 19 11.51 14.90 14.95
C LYS A 19 10.86 14.30 16.21
N SER A 20 11.38 13.20 16.73
CA SER A 20 10.75 12.45 17.85
C SER A 20 10.58 13.28 19.13
N LYS A 21 11.45 14.26 19.37
CA LYS A 21 11.45 15.14 20.55
C LYS A 21 10.62 16.41 20.37
N ASP A 22 10.13 16.70 19.17
CA ASP A 22 9.32 17.89 18.88
C ASP A 22 7.93 17.75 19.50
N LYS A 23 7.35 18.84 20.00
CA LYS A 23 6.02 18.85 20.60
C LYS A 23 4.90 18.47 19.62
N ASP A 24 5.09 18.76 18.33
CA ASP A 24 4.14 18.53 17.24
C ASP A 24 4.44 17.25 16.43
N ASN A 25 5.27 16.35 16.95
CA ASN A 25 5.72 15.14 16.23
C ASN A 25 4.55 14.30 15.69
N LYS A 26 3.50 14.10 16.48
CA LYS A 26 2.32 13.31 16.09
C LYS A 26 1.59 13.90 14.89
N ARG A 27 1.48 15.23 14.83
CA ARG A 27 0.88 15.94 13.68
C ARG A 27 1.72 15.76 12.42
N ILE A 28 3.03 15.85 12.56
CA ILE A 28 3.97 15.63 11.46
C ILE A 28 3.83 14.21 10.91
N TYR A 29 3.74 13.20 11.78
CA TYR A 29 3.56 11.80 11.37
C TYR A 29 2.23 11.57 10.67
N ALA A 30 1.15 12.16 11.16
CA ALA A 30 -0.16 12.08 10.49
C ALA A 30 -0.15 12.74 9.10
N GLN A 31 0.51 13.89 8.95
CA GLN A 31 0.66 14.56 7.67
C GLN A 31 1.49 13.74 6.68
N ALA A 32 2.62 13.19 7.12
CA ALA A 32 3.47 12.37 6.26
C ALA A 32 2.76 11.10 5.78
N MET A 33 1.99 10.44 6.65
CA MET A 33 1.11 9.33 6.26
C MET A 33 0.12 9.74 5.17
N LYS A 34 -0.53 10.88 5.34
CA LYS A 34 -1.49 11.42 4.36
C LYS A 34 -0.83 11.67 3.00
N PHE A 35 0.33 12.34 2.97
CA PHE A 35 1.09 12.56 1.74
C PHE A 35 1.55 11.26 1.09
N PHE A 36 2.01 10.30 1.88
CA PHE A 36 2.38 8.99 1.38
C PHE A 36 1.22 8.30 0.67
N ILE A 37 0.02 8.31 1.28
CA ILE A 37 -1.18 7.69 0.70
C ILE A 37 -1.57 8.40 -0.60
N ILE A 38 -1.58 9.74 -0.64
CA ILE A 38 -1.88 10.50 -1.86
C ILE A 38 -0.90 10.15 -2.97
N PHE A 39 0.40 10.15 -2.66
CA PHE A 39 1.45 9.84 -3.64
C PHE A 39 1.33 8.42 -4.19
N THR A 40 1.07 7.44 -3.32
CA THR A 40 0.93 6.03 -3.74
C THR A 40 -0.37 5.80 -4.51
N LEU A 41 -1.46 6.52 -4.22
CA LEU A 41 -2.69 6.51 -5.02
C LEU A 41 -2.46 7.09 -6.42
N LEU A 42 -1.73 8.19 -6.54
CA LEU A 42 -1.35 8.75 -7.85
C LEU A 42 -0.48 7.77 -8.64
N ALA A 43 0.50 7.14 -7.99
CA ALA A 43 1.32 6.11 -8.63
C ALA A 43 0.50 4.89 -9.06
N PHE A 44 -0.50 4.49 -8.25
CA PHE A 44 -1.45 3.43 -8.61
C PHE A 44 -2.23 3.80 -9.88
N LEU A 45 -2.85 4.97 -9.91
CA LEU A 45 -3.59 5.45 -11.08
C LEU A 45 -2.70 5.54 -12.32
N ALA A 46 -1.49 6.11 -12.18
CA ALA A 46 -0.55 6.19 -13.28
C ALA A 46 -0.25 4.80 -13.85
N VAL A 47 0.09 3.80 -13.03
CA VAL A 47 0.38 2.45 -13.50
C VAL A 47 -0.86 1.82 -14.14
N MET A 48 -2.05 2.00 -13.55
CA MET A 48 -3.27 1.40 -14.08
C MET A 48 -3.67 1.99 -15.44
N PHE A 49 -3.55 3.31 -15.63
CA PHE A 49 -3.83 3.94 -16.93
C PHE A 49 -2.80 3.62 -18.01
N TYR A 50 -1.54 3.40 -17.62
CA TYR A 50 -0.47 3.04 -18.55
C TYR A 50 -0.23 1.52 -18.66
N LEU A 51 -1.10 0.69 -18.06
CA LEU A 51 -0.94 -0.76 -18.05
C LEU A 51 -0.92 -1.33 -19.48
N ASP A 52 -1.75 -0.80 -20.38
CA ASP A 52 -1.77 -1.20 -21.78
C ASP A 52 -0.45 -0.90 -22.50
N ILE A 53 0.20 0.22 -22.17
CA ILE A 53 1.52 0.56 -22.72
C ILE A 53 2.58 -0.39 -22.15
N LEU A 54 2.53 -0.67 -20.85
CA LEU A 54 3.43 -1.63 -20.21
C LEU A 54 3.31 -3.03 -20.83
N ARG A 55 2.12 -3.39 -21.29
CA ARG A 55 1.85 -4.65 -21.99
C ARG A 55 2.73 -4.84 -23.23
N TYR A 56 3.04 -3.76 -23.97
CA TYR A 56 3.94 -3.85 -25.14
C TYR A 56 5.40 -4.15 -24.79
N ILE A 57 5.80 -3.88 -23.56
CA ILE A 57 7.18 -4.14 -23.06
C ILE A 57 7.28 -5.56 -22.50
N ILE A 58 6.16 -6.15 -22.09
CA ILE A 58 6.09 -7.46 -21.46
C ILE A 58 5.79 -8.52 -22.52
N ALA A 59 6.57 -9.62 -22.52
CA ALA A 59 6.35 -10.74 -23.43
C ALA A 59 4.93 -11.31 -23.28
N GLU A 60 4.36 -11.79 -24.38
CA GLU A 60 2.96 -12.26 -24.45
C GLU A 60 2.62 -13.34 -23.42
N ASP A 61 3.56 -14.23 -23.14
CA ASP A 61 3.42 -15.32 -22.16
C ASP A 61 3.10 -14.83 -20.74
N TYR A 62 3.42 -13.56 -20.43
CA TYR A 62 3.21 -12.96 -19.09
C TYR A 62 1.96 -12.07 -19.01
N TRP A 63 1.19 -11.91 -20.08
CA TRP A 63 0.01 -11.03 -20.10
C TRP A 63 -1.08 -11.46 -19.11
N GLU A 64 -1.24 -12.76 -18.89
CA GLU A 64 -2.15 -13.26 -17.86
C GLU A 64 -1.77 -12.76 -16.46
N GLY A 65 -0.49 -12.62 -16.18
CA GLY A 65 0.04 -12.10 -14.92
C GLY A 65 -0.30 -10.63 -14.67
N LEU A 66 -0.67 -9.85 -15.70
CA LEU A 66 -1.10 -8.45 -15.52
C LEU A 66 -2.38 -8.31 -14.70
N LYS A 67 -3.20 -9.35 -14.65
CA LYS A 67 -4.44 -9.38 -13.84
C LYS A 67 -4.17 -9.25 -12.33
N VAL A 68 -2.98 -9.60 -11.85
CA VAL A 68 -2.65 -9.46 -10.42
C VAL A 68 -2.09 -8.08 -10.08
N VAL A 69 -1.72 -7.27 -11.06
CA VAL A 69 -1.07 -5.96 -10.85
C VAL A 69 -1.88 -5.06 -9.92
N PRO A 70 -3.19 -4.84 -10.10
CA PRO A 70 -3.96 -3.98 -9.19
C PRO A 70 -3.97 -4.51 -7.76
N ILE A 71 -4.09 -5.82 -7.57
CA ILE A 71 -4.11 -6.46 -6.24
C ILE A 71 -2.77 -6.26 -5.55
N VAL A 72 -1.68 -6.56 -6.25
CA VAL A 72 -0.31 -6.43 -5.71
C VAL A 72 0.03 -4.97 -5.42
N MET A 73 -0.41 -4.03 -6.25
CA MET A 73 -0.18 -2.60 -6.00
C MET A 73 -0.88 -2.11 -4.73
N ILE A 74 -2.11 -2.53 -4.50
CA ILE A 74 -2.82 -2.18 -3.26
C ILE A 74 -2.16 -2.87 -2.06
N ALA A 75 -1.73 -4.13 -2.21
CA ALA A 75 -0.98 -4.84 -1.18
C ALA A 75 0.30 -4.09 -0.77
N GLU A 76 1.06 -3.58 -1.74
CA GLU A 76 2.25 -2.75 -1.51
C GLU A 76 1.93 -1.40 -0.84
N MET A 77 0.76 -0.81 -1.12
CA MET A 77 0.29 0.37 -0.39
C MET A 77 0.04 0.04 1.09
N PHE A 78 -0.62 -1.10 1.39
CA PHE A 78 -0.83 -1.54 2.78
C PHE A 78 0.50 -1.79 3.49
N MET A 79 1.48 -2.38 2.81
CA MET A 79 2.82 -2.55 3.34
C MET A 79 3.48 -1.20 3.66
N GLY A 80 3.34 -0.21 2.77
CA GLY A 80 3.87 1.14 3.01
C GLY A 80 3.18 1.85 4.17
N ILE A 81 1.86 1.73 4.29
CA ILE A 81 1.10 2.25 5.43
C ILE A 81 1.55 1.53 6.72
N TYR A 82 1.72 0.21 6.70
CA TYR A 82 2.26 -0.55 7.82
C TYR A 82 3.62 -0.03 8.27
N PHE A 83 4.54 0.27 7.34
CA PHE A 83 5.84 0.86 7.68
C PHE A 83 5.70 2.22 8.36
N ASN A 84 4.80 3.09 7.88
CA ASN A 84 4.52 4.35 8.55
C ASN A 84 3.94 4.14 9.96
N LEU A 85 3.04 3.18 10.11
CA LEU A 85 2.48 2.83 11.42
C LEU A 85 3.53 2.21 12.34
N SER A 86 4.58 1.57 11.83
CA SER A 86 5.60 0.88 12.61
C SER A 86 6.43 1.80 13.52
N PHE A 87 6.42 3.10 13.26
CA PHE A 87 7.21 4.05 14.05
C PHE A 87 6.80 4.13 15.51
N TRP A 88 5.53 3.93 15.86
CA TRP A 88 5.11 4.01 17.25
C TRP A 88 5.87 3.02 18.14
N TYR A 89 6.00 1.75 17.73
CA TYR A 89 6.70 0.75 18.55
C TYR A 89 8.22 0.88 18.48
N LYS A 90 8.77 1.51 17.45
CA LYS A 90 10.20 1.87 17.38
C LYS A 90 10.51 3.05 18.30
N LEU A 91 9.63 4.05 18.39
CA LEU A 91 9.78 5.23 19.23
C LEU A 91 9.54 4.94 20.73
N THR A 92 8.76 3.90 21.05
CA THR A 92 8.45 3.48 22.43
C THR A 92 9.29 2.30 22.91
N ASP A 93 10.30 1.87 22.13
CA ASP A 93 11.12 0.69 22.40
C ASP A 93 10.34 -0.62 22.57
N GLU A 94 9.11 -0.67 22.06
CA GLU A 94 8.25 -1.85 22.09
C GLU A 94 8.35 -2.67 20.80
N THR A 95 9.53 -2.89 20.26
CA THR A 95 9.77 -3.54 18.94
C THR A 95 9.23 -4.97 18.83
N LYS A 96 8.96 -5.64 19.96
CA LYS A 96 8.27 -6.95 20.01
C LYS A 96 6.94 -6.98 19.26
N TRP A 97 6.21 -5.85 19.19
CA TRP A 97 4.96 -5.76 18.45
C TRP A 97 5.18 -5.92 16.94
N GLY A 98 6.28 -5.39 16.42
CA GLY A 98 6.64 -5.62 15.02
C GLY A 98 6.83 -7.10 14.68
N ALA A 99 7.47 -7.86 15.60
CA ALA A 99 7.60 -9.31 15.43
C ALA A 99 6.25 -10.04 15.46
N TYR A 100 5.37 -9.69 16.40
CA TYR A 100 4.02 -10.30 16.48
C TYR A 100 3.19 -10.01 15.23
N PHE A 101 3.17 -8.78 14.74
CA PHE A 101 2.42 -8.43 13.53
C PHE A 101 2.99 -9.14 12.29
N SER A 102 4.31 -9.18 12.16
CA SER A 102 4.96 -9.86 11.04
C SER A 102 4.74 -11.38 11.07
N LEU A 103 4.83 -12.00 12.25
CA LEU A 103 4.56 -13.45 12.40
C LEU A 103 3.10 -13.77 12.07
N THR A 104 2.15 -12.96 12.55
CA THR A 104 0.73 -13.15 12.24
C THR A 104 0.48 -13.04 10.73
N ALA A 105 1.01 -12.00 10.09
CA ALA A 105 0.88 -11.82 8.64
C ALA A 105 1.53 -12.97 7.87
N CYS A 106 2.73 -13.39 8.26
CA CYS A 106 3.46 -14.51 7.64
C CYS A 106 2.65 -15.82 7.74
N THR A 107 2.11 -16.12 8.92
CA THR A 107 1.27 -17.31 9.13
C THR A 107 0.05 -17.30 8.22
N ILE A 108 -0.64 -16.16 8.09
CA ILE A 108 -1.80 -16.02 7.21
C ILE A 108 -1.39 -16.25 5.76
N VAL A 109 -0.29 -15.64 5.31
CA VAL A 109 0.20 -15.79 3.92
C VAL A 109 0.56 -17.25 3.64
N ILE A 110 1.25 -17.93 4.56
CA ILE A 110 1.61 -19.35 4.39
C ILE A 110 0.36 -20.24 4.31
N LEU A 111 -0.59 -20.04 5.22
CA LEU A 111 -1.83 -20.83 5.22
C LEU A 111 -2.65 -20.58 3.96
N MET A 112 -2.85 -19.33 3.57
CA MET A 112 -3.57 -19.01 2.34
C MET A 112 -2.89 -19.61 1.11
N ASN A 113 -1.58 -19.51 1.00
CA ASN A 113 -0.86 -20.11 -0.12
C ASN A 113 -0.98 -21.65 -0.12
N ALA A 114 -0.83 -22.29 1.03
CA ALA A 114 -0.92 -23.75 1.14
C ALA A 114 -2.30 -24.28 0.70
N PHE A 115 -3.38 -23.59 1.05
CA PHE A 115 -4.73 -24.05 0.74
C PHE A 115 -5.29 -23.52 -0.59
N LEU A 116 -4.90 -22.31 -1.01
CA LEU A 116 -5.52 -21.67 -2.18
C LEU A 116 -4.71 -21.82 -3.47
N ILE A 117 -3.39 -22.01 -3.42
CA ILE A 117 -2.58 -22.21 -4.64
C ILE A 117 -3.05 -23.41 -5.45
N PRO A 118 -3.34 -24.59 -4.86
CA PRO A 118 -3.79 -25.74 -5.62
C PRO A 118 -5.08 -25.50 -6.42
N VAL A 119 -5.92 -24.54 -5.98
CA VAL A 119 -7.23 -24.23 -6.59
C VAL A 119 -7.16 -23.01 -7.52
N TYR A 120 -6.48 -21.93 -7.11
CA TYR A 120 -6.49 -20.64 -7.80
C TYR A 120 -5.15 -20.25 -8.42
N GLY A 121 -4.13 -21.10 -8.30
CA GLY A 121 -2.80 -20.88 -8.87
C GLY A 121 -2.17 -19.56 -8.38
N TYR A 122 -1.53 -18.83 -9.30
CA TYR A 122 -0.81 -17.59 -9.00
C TYR A 122 -1.70 -16.46 -8.43
N MET A 123 -3.01 -16.48 -8.73
CA MET A 123 -3.94 -15.48 -8.19
C MET A 123 -4.06 -15.59 -6.66
N ALA A 124 -3.94 -16.81 -6.11
CA ALA A 124 -3.91 -17.05 -4.67
C ALA A 124 -2.74 -16.34 -3.99
N CYS A 125 -1.57 -16.29 -4.62
CA CYS A 125 -0.40 -15.60 -4.08
C CYS A 125 -0.64 -14.09 -3.95
N ALA A 126 -1.29 -13.47 -4.95
CA ALA A 126 -1.61 -12.05 -4.92
C ALA A 126 -2.58 -11.72 -3.78
N TRP A 127 -3.63 -12.52 -3.61
CA TRP A 127 -4.61 -12.34 -2.53
C TRP A 127 -4.03 -12.67 -1.15
N ALA A 128 -3.13 -13.65 -1.06
CA ALA A 128 -2.44 -13.96 0.19
C ALA A 128 -1.56 -12.78 0.64
N GLY A 129 -0.78 -12.20 -0.27
CA GLY A 129 0.02 -11.00 0.00
C GLY A 129 -0.84 -9.81 0.41
N PHE A 130 -1.92 -9.55 -0.33
CA PHE A 130 -2.89 -8.51 -0.02
C PHE A 130 -3.45 -8.66 1.41
N THR A 131 -3.93 -9.86 1.74
CA THR A 131 -4.52 -10.15 3.06
C THR A 131 -3.48 -10.05 4.18
N GLY A 132 -2.28 -10.59 3.97
CA GLY A 132 -1.21 -10.53 4.95
C GLY A 132 -0.80 -9.10 5.29
N TYR A 133 -0.59 -8.24 4.28
CA TYR A 133 -0.24 -6.83 4.50
C TYR A 133 -1.40 -6.02 5.07
N ALA A 134 -2.64 -6.30 4.65
CA ALA A 134 -3.82 -5.66 5.23
C ALA A 134 -3.96 -5.98 6.73
N VAL A 135 -3.78 -7.24 7.12
CA VAL A 135 -3.83 -7.66 8.53
C VAL A 135 -2.71 -7.01 9.34
N ALA A 136 -1.46 -7.02 8.85
CA ALA A 136 -0.35 -6.36 9.54
C ALA A 136 -0.61 -4.87 9.75
N MET A 137 -1.11 -4.17 8.72
CA MET A 137 -1.49 -2.77 8.77
C MET A 137 -2.58 -2.52 9.81
N LEU A 138 -3.67 -3.29 9.79
CA LEU A 138 -4.79 -3.13 10.72
C LEU A 138 -4.37 -3.40 12.16
N LEU A 139 -3.61 -4.48 12.41
CA LEU A 139 -3.10 -4.79 13.75
C LEU A 139 -2.21 -3.66 14.28
N SER A 140 -1.27 -3.17 13.45
CA SER A 140 -0.40 -2.06 13.83
C SER A 140 -1.19 -0.77 14.10
N TYR A 141 -2.25 -0.50 13.32
CA TYR A 141 -3.12 0.65 13.53
C TYR A 141 -3.87 0.55 14.86
N PHE A 142 -4.62 -0.55 15.09
CA PHE A 142 -5.45 -0.69 16.29
C PHE A 142 -4.64 -0.72 17.58
N VAL A 143 -3.52 -1.45 17.59
CA VAL A 143 -2.64 -1.50 18.77
C VAL A 143 -1.92 -0.16 18.95
N GLY A 144 -1.46 0.44 17.86
CA GLY A 144 -0.81 1.75 17.89
C GLY A 144 -1.72 2.85 18.43
N GLN A 145 -2.99 2.89 18.04
CA GLN A 145 -3.96 3.87 18.56
C GLN A 145 -4.21 3.73 20.07
N LYS A 146 -4.07 2.52 20.62
CA LYS A 146 -4.20 2.31 22.08
C LYS A 146 -2.95 2.74 22.84
N LYS A 147 -1.76 2.53 22.27
CA LYS A 147 -0.48 2.76 22.97
C LYS A 147 0.15 4.12 22.69
N TYR A 148 0.04 4.58 21.46
CA TYR A 148 0.59 5.86 21.01
C TYR A 148 -0.41 6.53 20.07
N PRO A 149 -1.50 7.13 20.59
CA PRO A 149 -2.56 7.68 19.75
C PRO A 149 -2.05 8.83 18.88
N ILE A 150 -2.20 8.65 17.56
CA ILE A 150 -1.94 9.66 16.53
C ILE A 150 -3.27 9.96 15.84
N ALA A 151 -3.62 11.23 15.74
CA ALA A 151 -4.84 11.67 15.07
C ALA A 151 -4.65 11.66 13.54
N TYR A 152 -4.84 10.49 12.92
CA TYR A 152 -4.86 10.38 11.46
C TYR A 152 -6.15 10.95 10.90
N ASP A 153 -6.05 11.75 9.84
CA ASP A 153 -7.21 12.32 9.13
C ASP A 153 -7.85 11.26 8.21
N LEU A 154 -8.50 10.27 8.82
CA LEU A 154 -9.11 9.16 8.10
C LEU A 154 -10.22 9.60 7.14
N LYS A 155 -10.90 10.72 7.43
CA LYS A 155 -11.95 11.26 6.56
C LYS A 155 -11.35 11.74 5.24
N SER A 156 -10.28 12.53 5.28
CA SER A 156 -9.59 12.99 4.08
C SER A 156 -8.94 11.81 3.34
N ILE A 157 -8.31 10.87 4.05
CA ILE A 157 -7.73 9.67 3.45
C ILE A 157 -8.79 8.86 2.72
N GLY A 158 -9.93 8.58 3.35
CA GLY A 158 -11.08 7.91 2.73
C GLY A 158 -11.60 8.66 1.50
N GLY A 159 -11.66 9.98 1.56
CA GLY A 159 -12.02 10.83 0.42
C GLY A 159 -11.08 10.68 -0.77
N TYR A 160 -9.76 10.67 -0.54
CA TYR A 160 -8.77 10.45 -1.61
C TYR A 160 -8.83 9.04 -2.20
N VAL A 161 -9.05 8.02 -1.36
CA VAL A 161 -9.24 6.64 -1.85
C VAL A 161 -10.49 6.53 -2.70
N LEU A 162 -11.61 7.10 -2.26
CA LEU A 162 -12.85 7.14 -3.06
C LEU A 162 -12.67 7.90 -4.37
N LEU A 163 -12.00 9.05 -4.33
CA LEU A 163 -11.69 9.82 -5.53
C LEU A 163 -10.84 9.01 -6.52
N ALA A 164 -9.80 8.35 -6.05
CA ALA A 164 -8.94 7.51 -6.89
C ALA A 164 -9.72 6.34 -7.50
N LEU A 165 -10.60 5.69 -6.74
CA LEU A 165 -11.47 4.63 -7.25
C LEU A 165 -12.47 5.16 -8.29
N MET A 166 -13.07 6.33 -8.07
CA MET A 166 -13.96 6.95 -9.06
C MET A 166 -13.23 7.28 -10.35
N ILE A 167 -12.03 7.84 -10.27
CA ILE A 167 -11.19 8.14 -11.44
C ILE A 167 -10.83 6.85 -12.18
N TYR A 168 -10.45 5.80 -11.46
CA TYR A 168 -10.12 4.50 -12.05
C TYR A 168 -11.33 3.91 -12.80
N VAL A 169 -12.50 3.84 -12.16
CA VAL A 169 -13.73 3.33 -12.77
C VAL A 169 -14.16 4.21 -13.94
N ALA A 170 -14.11 5.53 -13.81
CA ALA A 170 -14.45 6.45 -14.91
C ALA A 170 -13.50 6.26 -16.11
N GLY A 171 -12.22 6.02 -15.86
CA GLY A 171 -11.23 5.74 -16.90
C GLY A 171 -11.47 4.43 -17.66
N GLU A 172 -12.03 3.40 -16.99
CA GLU A 172 -12.44 2.16 -17.67
C GLU A 172 -13.70 2.33 -18.55
N TRP A 173 -14.58 3.26 -18.16
CA TRP A 173 -15.84 3.50 -18.90
C TRP A 173 -15.68 4.42 -20.11
N ILE A 174 -14.58 5.16 -20.23
CA ILE A 174 -14.29 6.00 -21.39
C ILE A 174 -13.58 5.14 -22.44
N PRO A 175 -14.27 4.73 -23.52
CA PRO A 175 -13.64 4.00 -24.61
C PRO A 175 -12.74 4.98 -25.38
N VAL A 176 -11.50 5.11 -24.96
CA VAL A 176 -10.53 5.94 -25.68
C VAL A 176 -9.82 5.04 -26.69
N ASP A 177 -10.37 4.97 -27.90
CA ASP A 177 -9.79 4.27 -29.05
C ASP A 177 -8.46 4.89 -29.53
N ASN A 178 -8.12 6.08 -29.07
CA ASN A 178 -6.89 6.76 -29.42
C ASN A 178 -5.88 6.74 -28.26
N MET A 179 -4.81 5.98 -28.45
CA MET A 179 -3.67 5.87 -27.56
C MET A 179 -3.09 7.25 -27.16
N LEU A 180 -3.15 8.25 -28.04
CA LEU A 180 -2.70 9.63 -27.80
C LEU A 180 -3.60 10.41 -26.83
N LEU A 181 -4.91 10.12 -26.79
CA LEU A 181 -5.84 10.76 -25.85
C LEU A 181 -5.69 10.19 -24.42
N ARG A 182 -5.33 8.91 -24.27
CA ARG A 182 -4.96 8.31 -22.97
C ARG A 182 -3.67 8.88 -22.39
N LEU A 183 -2.78 9.38 -23.25
CA LEU A 183 -1.52 10.03 -22.83
C LEU A 183 -1.72 11.46 -22.33
N LEU A 184 -2.86 12.10 -22.64
CA LEU A 184 -3.16 13.49 -22.29
C LEU A 184 -4.14 13.63 -21.12
N LEU A 185 -4.76 12.55 -20.65
CA LEU A 185 -5.60 12.48 -19.45
C LEU A 185 -4.84 11.96 -18.25
#